data_54afc309449960f4c30b99f19899455c
#
_entry.id   54afc309449960f4c30b99f19899455c
#
_cell.length_a   1.000
_cell.length_b   1.000
_cell.length_c   1.000
_cell.angle_alpha   90.00
_cell.angle_beta   90.00
_cell.angle_gamma   90.00
#
_symmetry.space_group_name_H-M   'P 1'
#
loop_
_entity.id
_entity.type
_entity.pdbx_description
1 polymer ?
#
loop_
_entity_poly.entity_id
_entity_poly.type
_entity_poly.pdbx_seq_one_letter_code
_entity_poly.pdbx_strand_id
1 'polypeptide(L)'
;MLNKALIGIGILPVLALLVMLYASGIHHPKKYLDPWNRSYPAKFEDPRVQVIACGLLAPSSHNLQPWKVRLDENETTFTLFVDTERLLPEVDPLSRQIMVSQGTFLENVRIGAEHLGYGPHIDLFPDGEIDSEGSASSMISKPVARVSLGPGEIKGSPL
;
A
#
# COMPACT_ATOMS: atom_id res chain seq x y z
N MET A 1 -49.60 10.18 35.16
CA MET A 1 -48.30 9.63 35.52
C MET A 1 -47.78 8.54 34.57
N LEU A 2 -48.65 7.81 33.89
CA LEU A 2 -48.30 6.69 32.98
C LEU A 2 -47.44 7.12 31.77
N ASN A 3 -47.69 8.32 31.19
CA ASN A 3 -47.03 8.80 29.99
C ASN A 3 -45.54 9.14 30.19
N LYS A 4 -45.12 9.54 31.39
CA LYS A 4 -43.69 9.89 31.67
C LYS A 4 -42.82 8.63 31.78
N ALA A 5 -43.39 7.52 32.31
CA ALA A 5 -42.69 6.24 32.38
C ALA A 5 -42.53 5.59 31.00
N LEU A 6 -43.54 5.65 30.15
CA LEU A 6 -43.50 5.15 28.76
C LEU A 6 -42.49 5.92 27.88
N ILE A 7 -42.39 7.23 28.06
CA ILE A 7 -41.40 8.06 27.34
C ILE A 7 -39.98 7.68 27.78
N GLY A 8 -39.74 7.44 29.07
CA GLY A 8 -38.44 6.99 29.60
C GLY A 8 -38.01 5.63 29.07
N ILE A 9 -38.94 4.67 28.90
CA ILE A 9 -38.65 3.32 28.37
C ILE A 9 -38.21 3.37 26.89
N GLY A 10 -38.72 4.34 26.10
CA GLY A 10 -38.32 4.48 24.71
C GLY A 10 -37.00 5.27 24.53
N ILE A 11 -36.70 6.23 25.40
CA ILE A 11 -35.54 7.10 25.25
C ILE A 11 -34.24 6.39 25.68
N LEU A 12 -34.27 5.59 26.73
CA LEU A 12 -33.08 4.90 27.26
C LEU A 12 -32.41 3.95 26.23
N PRO A 13 -33.13 3.06 25.54
CA PRO A 13 -32.51 2.18 24.52
C PRO A 13 -32.02 2.96 23.30
N VAL A 14 -32.68 4.05 22.92
CA VAL A 14 -32.21 4.92 21.82
C VAL A 14 -30.93 5.62 22.22
N LEU A 15 -30.84 6.14 23.43
CA LEU A 15 -29.62 6.77 23.94
C LEU A 15 -28.47 5.77 24.04
N ALA A 16 -28.75 4.57 24.55
CA ALA A 16 -27.77 3.47 24.62
C ALA A 16 -27.26 3.09 23.22
N LEU A 17 -28.15 2.98 22.23
CA LEU A 17 -27.78 2.74 20.83
C LEU A 17 -26.91 3.85 20.26
N LEU A 18 -27.23 5.11 20.50
CA LEU A 18 -26.44 6.25 20.04
C LEU A 18 -25.06 6.28 20.69
N VAL A 19 -24.96 5.98 21.99
CA VAL A 19 -23.67 5.83 22.70
C VAL A 19 -22.88 4.68 22.14
N MET A 20 -23.51 3.53 21.85
CA MET A 20 -22.87 2.38 21.25
C MET A 20 -22.34 2.68 19.84
N LEU A 21 -23.12 3.36 19.01
CA LEU A 21 -22.73 3.81 17.67
C LEU A 21 -21.57 4.82 17.74
N TYR A 22 -21.59 5.74 18.67
CA TYR A 22 -20.48 6.68 18.90
C TYR A 22 -19.22 5.96 19.39
N ALA A 23 -19.35 5.09 20.39
CA ALA A 23 -18.23 4.31 20.94
C ALA A 23 -17.65 3.30 19.95
N SER A 24 -18.44 2.83 18.97
CA SER A 24 -17.96 1.91 17.90
C SER A 24 -17.00 2.57 16.92
N GLY A 25 -16.79 3.89 17.03
CA GLY A 25 -15.88 4.62 16.13
C GLY A 25 -16.36 4.74 14.68
N ILE A 26 -17.67 4.46 14.43
CA ILE A 26 -18.25 4.51 13.08
C ILE A 26 -18.12 5.90 12.43
N HIS A 27 -17.99 6.94 13.27
CA HIS A 27 -17.83 8.34 12.84
C HIS A 27 -16.38 8.78 12.68
N HIS A 28 -15.41 7.94 13.11
CA HIS A 28 -14.00 8.30 12.94
C HIS A 28 -13.59 8.05 11.49
N PRO A 29 -12.88 9.03 10.86
CA PRO A 29 -12.35 8.82 9.52
C PRO A 29 -11.43 7.59 9.53
N LYS A 30 -11.73 6.66 8.65
CA LYS A 30 -10.96 5.41 8.52
C LYS A 30 -9.69 5.72 7.73
N LYS A 31 -8.68 6.31 8.36
CA LYS A 31 -7.41 6.71 7.74
C LYS A 31 -6.72 5.60 6.94
N TYR A 32 -6.96 4.34 7.31
CA TYR A 32 -6.44 3.20 6.56
C TYR A 32 -7.06 3.06 5.16
N LEU A 33 -8.19 3.72 4.89
CA LEU A 33 -8.82 3.80 3.56
C LEU A 33 -8.33 4.99 2.72
N ASP A 34 -7.53 5.89 3.30
CA ASP A 34 -7.00 7.06 2.58
C ASP A 34 -6.31 6.70 1.26
N PRO A 35 -5.48 5.63 1.17
CA PRO A 35 -4.85 5.24 -0.08
C PRO A 35 -5.82 4.89 -1.22
N TRP A 36 -7.07 4.51 -0.90
CA TRP A 36 -8.12 4.23 -1.89
C TRP A 36 -8.73 5.49 -2.51
N ASN A 37 -8.43 6.67 -1.97
CA ASN A 37 -8.89 7.93 -2.54
C ASN A 37 -8.02 8.28 -3.75
N ARG A 38 -8.64 8.53 -4.92
CA ARG A 38 -7.96 8.93 -6.15
C ARG A 38 -7.04 10.15 -5.99
N SER A 39 -7.37 11.05 -5.06
CA SER A 39 -6.55 12.22 -4.75
C SER A 39 -5.41 11.93 -3.76
N TYR A 40 -5.26 10.69 -3.29
CA TYR A 40 -4.25 10.37 -2.28
C TYR A 40 -2.82 10.63 -2.74
N PRO A 41 -2.41 10.25 -3.95
CA PRO A 41 -1.08 10.57 -4.45
C PRO A 41 -0.80 12.07 -4.50
N ALA A 42 -1.80 12.90 -4.83
CA ALA A 42 -1.64 14.34 -4.91
C ALA A 42 -1.39 15.03 -3.55
N LYS A 43 -1.47 14.31 -2.43
CA LYS A 43 -1.10 14.82 -1.10
C LYS A 43 0.42 14.96 -0.93
N PHE A 44 1.21 14.34 -1.78
CA PHE A 44 2.67 14.30 -1.68
C PHE A 44 3.30 15.24 -2.71
N GLU A 45 4.34 15.97 -2.31
CA GLU A 45 5.08 16.86 -3.21
C GLU A 45 6.10 16.10 -4.05
N ASP A 46 6.74 15.07 -3.48
CA ASP A 46 7.74 14.24 -4.17
C ASP A 46 7.07 13.31 -5.18
N PRO A 47 7.41 13.41 -6.48
CA PRO A 47 6.85 12.55 -7.53
C PRO A 47 7.04 11.06 -7.26
N ARG A 48 8.15 10.66 -6.65
CA ARG A 48 8.42 9.27 -6.29
C ARG A 48 7.41 8.77 -5.26
N VAL A 49 7.11 9.60 -4.26
CA VAL A 49 6.13 9.25 -3.21
C VAL A 49 4.72 9.19 -3.80
N GLN A 50 4.38 10.06 -4.76
CA GLN A 50 3.11 9.99 -5.48
C GLN A 50 2.94 8.63 -6.18
N VAL A 51 3.95 8.20 -6.91
CA VAL A 51 3.95 6.93 -7.64
C VAL A 51 3.96 5.73 -6.69
N ILE A 52 4.76 5.77 -5.62
CA ILE A 52 4.80 4.75 -4.56
C ILE A 52 3.42 4.61 -3.90
N ALA A 53 2.71 5.72 -3.68
CA ALA A 53 1.36 5.70 -3.12
C ALA A 53 0.37 4.89 -3.97
N CYS A 54 0.53 4.88 -5.30
CA CYS A 54 -0.25 3.99 -6.18
C CYS A 54 0.13 2.52 -5.95
N GLY A 55 1.39 2.23 -5.68
CA GLY A 55 1.87 0.88 -5.36
C GLY A 55 1.24 0.29 -4.10
N LEU A 56 0.87 1.13 -3.11
CA LEU A 56 0.26 0.67 -1.86
C LEU A 56 -1.10 -0.04 -2.06
N LEU A 57 -1.75 0.16 -3.21
CA LEU A 57 -3.01 -0.51 -3.56
C LEU A 57 -2.80 -1.91 -4.15
N ALA A 58 -1.57 -2.35 -4.32
CA ALA A 58 -1.26 -3.65 -4.88
C ALA A 58 -1.76 -4.79 -3.97
N PRO A 59 -2.33 -5.86 -4.56
CA PRO A 59 -2.61 -7.06 -3.80
C PRO A 59 -1.31 -7.73 -3.36
N SER A 60 -1.33 -8.31 -2.16
CA SER A 60 -0.20 -9.08 -1.64
C SER A 60 -0.66 -10.34 -0.94
N SER A 61 0.19 -11.36 -0.92
CA SER A 61 -0.08 -12.59 -0.19
C SER A 61 -0.42 -12.28 1.27
N HIS A 62 -1.51 -12.84 1.76
CA HIS A 62 -2.05 -12.62 3.12
C HIS A 62 -2.19 -11.13 3.51
N ASN A 63 -2.25 -10.23 2.53
CA ASN A 63 -2.25 -8.78 2.72
C ASN A 63 -1.06 -8.28 3.57
N LEU A 64 0.10 -8.93 3.43
CA LEU A 64 1.30 -8.63 4.21
C LEU A 64 1.95 -7.30 3.83
N GLN A 65 1.74 -6.85 2.57
CA GLN A 65 2.36 -5.64 2.06
C GLN A 65 3.89 -5.64 2.29
N PRO A 66 4.63 -6.64 1.75
CA PRO A 66 6.01 -6.92 2.11
C PRO A 66 7.02 -6.07 1.33
N TRP A 67 6.73 -4.82 1.11
CA TRP A 67 7.57 -3.89 0.38
C TRP A 67 8.19 -2.84 1.30
N LYS A 68 9.46 -2.62 1.11
CA LYS A 68 10.24 -1.58 1.77
C LYS A 68 10.90 -0.72 0.69
N VAL A 69 10.63 0.58 0.69
CA VAL A 69 11.12 1.49 -0.34
C VAL A 69 12.15 2.45 0.27
N ARG A 70 13.26 2.61 -0.43
CA ARG A 70 14.27 3.63 -0.14
C ARG A 70 14.26 4.65 -1.26
N LEU A 71 14.09 5.91 -0.92
CA LEU A 71 14.31 7.02 -1.86
C LEU A 71 15.81 7.21 -2.04
N ASP A 72 16.27 7.19 -3.28
CA ASP A 72 17.68 7.40 -3.60
C ASP A 72 18.01 8.91 -3.54
N GLU A 73 19.29 9.26 -3.49
CA GLU A 73 19.74 10.68 -3.46
C GLU A 73 19.28 11.46 -4.69
N ASN A 74 19.15 10.77 -5.81
CA ASN A 74 18.56 11.30 -7.02
C ASN A 74 17.04 11.46 -6.85
N GLU A 75 16.52 12.65 -7.10
CA GLU A 75 15.11 13.02 -6.92
C GLU A 75 14.11 12.29 -7.83
N THR A 76 14.57 11.46 -8.76
CA THR A 76 13.73 10.72 -9.71
C THR A 76 13.75 9.22 -9.50
N THR A 77 14.57 8.72 -8.57
CA THR A 77 14.81 7.27 -8.42
C THR A 77 14.50 6.79 -7.02
N PHE A 78 13.96 5.58 -6.94
CA PHE A 78 13.80 4.85 -5.67
C PHE A 78 14.10 3.37 -5.87
N THR A 79 14.43 2.72 -4.77
CA THR A 79 14.81 1.31 -4.75
C THR A 79 13.86 0.51 -3.87
N LEU A 80 13.36 -0.60 -4.42
CA LEU A 80 12.43 -1.53 -3.76
C LEU A 80 13.18 -2.71 -3.17
N PHE A 81 12.90 -3.02 -1.92
CA PHE A 81 13.38 -4.18 -1.18
C PHE A 81 12.22 -4.99 -0.63
N VAL A 82 12.48 -6.25 -0.32
CA VAL A 82 11.57 -7.07 0.49
C VAL A 82 11.63 -6.61 1.95
N ASP A 83 10.49 -6.45 2.60
CA ASP A 83 10.42 -6.34 4.06
C ASP A 83 10.50 -7.74 4.67
N THR A 84 11.68 -8.12 5.10
CA THR A 84 11.96 -9.48 5.60
C THR A 84 11.34 -9.78 6.96
N GLU A 85 10.87 -8.76 7.69
CA GLU A 85 10.10 -8.94 8.93
C GLU A 85 8.69 -9.51 8.65
N ARG A 86 8.27 -9.50 7.38
CA ARG A 86 6.94 -9.96 6.92
C ARG A 86 7.00 -11.29 6.18
N LEU A 87 8.11 -12.01 6.24
CA LEU A 87 8.22 -13.35 5.67
C LEU A 87 7.38 -14.34 6.46
N LEU A 88 6.85 -15.34 5.76
CA LEU A 88 6.05 -16.43 6.33
C LEU A 88 6.71 -17.79 6.02
N PRO A 89 7.81 -18.16 6.67
CA PRO A 89 8.58 -19.35 6.33
C PRO A 89 7.79 -20.66 6.42
N GLU A 90 6.74 -20.70 7.25
CA GLU A 90 5.89 -21.89 7.40
C GLU A 90 4.94 -22.13 6.22
N VAL A 91 4.49 -21.06 5.53
CA VAL A 91 3.51 -21.15 4.43
C VAL A 91 4.09 -20.78 3.07
N ASP A 92 5.19 -20.04 3.05
CA ASP A 92 5.91 -19.61 1.84
C ASP A 92 7.43 -19.79 2.05
N PRO A 93 7.90 -21.03 2.25
CA PRO A 93 9.29 -21.32 2.63
C PRO A 93 10.32 -20.87 1.58
N LEU A 94 9.91 -20.77 0.32
CA LEU A 94 10.74 -20.29 -0.78
C LEU A 94 10.47 -18.82 -1.14
N SER A 95 9.65 -18.13 -0.34
CA SER A 95 9.28 -16.71 -0.52
C SER A 95 8.75 -16.37 -1.92
N ARG A 96 8.16 -17.35 -2.62
CA ARG A 96 7.63 -17.16 -3.98
C ARG A 96 6.44 -16.22 -4.02
N GLN A 97 5.52 -16.34 -3.06
CA GLN A 97 4.36 -15.46 -2.96
C GLN A 97 4.77 -14.04 -2.59
N ILE A 98 5.82 -13.90 -1.77
CA ILE A 98 6.43 -12.62 -1.44
C ILE A 98 6.97 -11.96 -2.71
N MET A 99 7.69 -12.69 -3.58
CA MET A 99 8.22 -12.16 -4.83
C MET A 99 7.10 -11.80 -5.83
N VAL A 100 6.03 -12.59 -5.91
CA VAL A 100 4.83 -12.21 -6.68
C VAL A 100 4.24 -10.90 -6.16
N SER A 101 4.19 -10.71 -4.84
CA SER A 101 3.71 -9.47 -4.24
C SER A 101 4.58 -8.26 -4.60
N GLN A 102 5.90 -8.41 -4.73
CA GLN A 102 6.76 -7.35 -5.25
C GLN A 102 6.41 -6.99 -6.70
N GLY A 103 6.13 -8.00 -7.52
CA GLY A 103 5.72 -7.80 -8.92
C GLY A 103 4.39 -7.04 -9.03
N THR A 104 3.39 -7.36 -8.21
CA THR A 104 2.11 -6.62 -8.20
C THR A 104 2.28 -5.17 -7.76
N PHE A 105 3.16 -4.92 -6.79
CA PHE A 105 3.52 -3.56 -6.38
C PHE A 105 4.16 -2.78 -7.53
N LEU A 106 5.15 -3.37 -8.21
CA LEU A 106 5.82 -2.72 -9.35
C LEU A 106 4.88 -2.43 -10.50
N GLU A 107 3.92 -3.32 -10.79
CA GLU A 107 2.92 -3.08 -11.83
C GLU A 107 1.99 -1.92 -11.46
N ASN A 108 1.52 -1.83 -10.21
CA ASN A 108 0.72 -0.69 -9.76
C ASN A 108 1.53 0.62 -9.79
N VAL A 109 2.82 0.57 -9.45
CA VAL A 109 3.75 1.69 -9.59
C VAL A 109 3.86 2.12 -11.06
N ARG A 110 4.02 1.17 -11.98
CA ARG A 110 4.12 1.45 -13.43
C ARG A 110 2.86 2.14 -13.94
N ILE A 111 1.69 1.56 -13.65
CA ILE A 111 0.40 2.12 -14.07
C ILE A 111 0.19 3.50 -13.46
N GLY A 112 0.49 3.66 -12.16
CA GLY A 112 0.36 4.93 -11.44
C GLY A 112 1.29 6.01 -12.01
N ALA A 113 2.53 5.66 -12.32
CA ALA A 113 3.49 6.57 -12.95
C ALA A 113 3.00 7.06 -14.31
N GLU A 114 2.57 6.15 -15.19
CA GLU A 114 2.02 6.49 -16.50
C GLU A 114 0.76 7.39 -16.39
N HIS A 115 -0.10 7.11 -15.41
CA HIS A 115 -1.29 7.94 -15.15
C HIS A 115 -0.92 9.36 -14.67
N LEU A 116 0.16 9.49 -13.91
CA LEU A 116 0.68 10.77 -13.43
C LEU A 116 1.56 11.50 -14.46
N GLY A 117 1.78 10.93 -15.66
CA GLY A 117 2.56 11.54 -16.73
C GLY A 117 4.06 11.28 -16.65
N TYR A 118 4.47 10.26 -15.91
CA TYR A 118 5.88 9.82 -15.86
C TYR A 118 6.10 8.60 -16.74
N GLY A 119 7.30 8.48 -17.31
CA GLY A 119 7.80 7.27 -17.98
C GLY A 119 8.66 6.47 -17.00
N PRO A 120 8.10 5.45 -16.33
CA PRO A 120 8.87 4.65 -15.40
C PRO A 120 9.79 3.68 -16.15
N HIS A 121 11.06 3.63 -15.73
CA HIS A 121 12.01 2.60 -16.11
C HIS A 121 12.27 1.72 -14.88
N ILE A 122 12.02 0.43 -15.00
CA ILE A 122 12.15 -0.55 -13.92
C ILE A 122 13.30 -1.48 -14.27
N ASP A 123 14.36 -1.41 -13.48
CA ASP A 123 15.52 -2.30 -13.54
C ASP A 123 15.35 -3.37 -12.46
N LEU A 124 15.14 -4.61 -12.88
CA LEU A 124 14.91 -5.73 -11.98
C LEU A 124 16.25 -6.33 -11.53
N PHE A 125 16.37 -6.58 -10.24
CA PHE A 125 17.53 -7.20 -9.61
C PHE A 125 18.85 -6.50 -9.95
N PRO A 126 18.96 -5.16 -9.74
CA PRO A 126 20.12 -4.38 -10.20
C PRO A 126 21.45 -4.83 -9.58
N ASP A 127 21.43 -5.46 -8.42
CA ASP A 127 22.61 -5.98 -7.72
C ASP A 127 22.72 -7.52 -7.84
N GLY A 128 22.10 -8.08 -8.90
CA GLY A 128 22.05 -9.52 -9.18
C GLY A 128 20.85 -10.21 -8.54
N GLU A 129 20.54 -11.40 -9.03
CA GLU A 129 19.37 -12.18 -8.62
C GLU A 129 19.38 -12.47 -7.10
N ILE A 130 18.19 -12.46 -6.52
CA ILE A 130 17.94 -13.03 -5.19
C ILE A 130 18.04 -14.55 -5.35
N ASP A 131 18.70 -15.21 -4.40
CA ASP A 131 18.95 -16.63 -4.55
C ASP A 131 17.62 -17.41 -4.69
N SER A 132 17.68 -18.52 -5.45
CA SER A 132 16.50 -19.31 -5.79
C SER A 132 15.85 -20.02 -4.61
N GLU A 133 16.57 -20.12 -3.49
CA GLU A 133 16.06 -20.68 -2.24
C GLU A 133 15.31 -19.64 -1.40
N GLY A 134 15.29 -18.36 -1.86
CA GLY A 134 14.57 -17.28 -1.19
C GLY A 134 15.10 -16.98 0.19
N SER A 135 16.43 -17.10 0.39
CA SER A 135 17.01 -16.89 1.71
C SER A 135 16.80 -15.44 2.19
N ALA A 136 16.42 -15.30 3.46
CA ALA A 136 16.22 -14.00 4.08
C ALA A 136 17.47 -13.11 3.97
N SER A 137 18.66 -13.67 4.04
CA SER A 137 19.94 -12.94 3.92
C SER A 137 20.13 -12.31 2.54
N SER A 138 19.79 -13.03 1.48
CA SER A 138 19.83 -12.50 0.11
C SER A 138 18.80 -11.38 -0.10
N MET A 139 17.58 -11.52 0.47
CA MET A 139 16.54 -10.53 0.40
C MET A 139 16.83 -9.25 1.21
N ILE A 140 17.55 -9.36 2.33
CA ILE A 140 17.97 -8.20 3.14
C ILE A 140 18.98 -7.34 2.39
N SER A 141 19.90 -7.96 1.66
CA SER A 141 21.04 -7.27 1.08
C SER A 141 20.82 -6.78 -0.35
N LYS A 142 19.92 -7.42 -1.09
CA LYS A 142 19.71 -7.12 -2.51
C LYS A 142 18.35 -6.47 -2.77
N PRO A 143 18.31 -5.43 -3.62
CA PRO A 143 17.06 -4.84 -4.06
C PRO A 143 16.34 -5.76 -5.05
N VAL A 144 15.00 -5.71 -5.00
CA VAL A 144 14.13 -6.36 -5.99
C VAL A 144 14.13 -5.57 -7.30
N ALA A 145 14.07 -4.25 -7.18
CA ALA A 145 14.07 -3.37 -8.35
C ALA A 145 14.58 -1.98 -8.00
N ARG A 146 15.12 -1.31 -9.01
CA ARG A 146 15.34 0.15 -9.02
C ARG A 146 14.40 0.76 -10.05
N VAL A 147 13.66 1.80 -9.62
CA VAL A 147 12.69 2.49 -10.47
C VAL A 147 13.14 3.92 -10.68
N SER A 148 13.25 4.33 -11.94
CA SER A 148 13.59 5.70 -12.34
C SER A 148 12.42 6.33 -13.06
N LEU A 149 12.05 7.54 -12.69
CA LEU A 149 10.97 8.31 -13.29
C LEU A 149 11.56 9.29 -14.31
N GLY A 150 11.28 9.05 -15.57
CA GLY A 150 11.57 9.97 -16.68
C GLY A 150 10.32 10.74 -17.11
N PRO A 151 10.48 11.68 -18.08
CA PRO A 151 9.33 12.28 -18.73
C PRO A 151 8.53 11.18 -19.47
N GLY A 152 7.22 11.20 -19.33
CA GLY A 152 6.31 10.26 -19.99
C GLY A 152 5.15 11.00 -20.65
N GLU A 153 4.42 10.28 -21.48
CA GLU A 153 3.13 10.74 -21.99
C GLU A 153 2.02 10.28 -21.05
N ILE A 154 1.08 11.17 -20.74
CA ILE A 154 -0.11 10.80 -19.97
C ILE A 154 -0.91 9.83 -20.80
N LYS A 155 -0.81 8.56 -20.54
CA LYS A 155 -1.68 7.55 -21.13
C LYS A 155 -3.01 7.57 -20.37
N GLY A 156 -3.97 8.32 -20.90
CA GLY A 156 -5.34 8.28 -20.41
C GLY A 156 -5.93 6.90 -20.61
N SER A 157 -5.73 6.00 -19.64
CA SER A 157 -6.59 4.85 -19.51
C SER A 157 -7.75 5.25 -18.59
N PRO A 158 -9.01 5.10 -19.00
CA PRO A 158 -10.12 5.27 -18.05
C PRO A 158 -10.00 4.15 -17.01
N LEU A 159 -9.71 4.52 -15.78
CA LEU A 159 -9.93 3.71 -14.60
C LEU A 159 -11.42 3.70 -14.25
#